data_4c3f0c213f6f9071caf058315d4d0fd0
#
_entry.id   4c3f0c213f6f9071caf058315d4d0fd0
#
_cell.length_a   1.000
_cell.length_b   1.000
_cell.length_c   1.000
_cell.angle_alpha   90.00
_cell.angle_beta   90.00
_cell.angle_gamma   90.00
#
_symmetry.space_group_name_H-M   'P 1'
#
loop_
_entity.id
_entity.type
_entity.pdbx_description
1 polymer ?
#
loop_
_entity_poly.entity_id
_entity_poly.type
_entity_poly.pdbx_seq_one_letter_code
_entity_poly.pdbx_strand_id
1 'polypeptide(L)'
;RGIGRVNYMFKTRSYLVTQANLELCFPDMSEVERGELARVSLKSTGQTLMETPVVWLSKPKTLTTWIERVVNEELLDVATGAGKGVIVLLPHIGNWELFNVYFAGRGKMTALYQPPRQVYLQELIEDIRSRFGNEMVPTNVKGIARLYKVLQAGGVVTILPDQVPANGLFVPF
;
A
#
# COMPACT_ATOMS: atom_id res chain seq x y z
N ARG A 1 -10.37 9.29 -12.80
CA ARG A 1 -10.78 10.71 -12.63
C ARG A 1 -12.30 10.85 -12.47
N GLY A 2 -13.13 10.11 -13.23
CA GLY A 2 -14.60 10.18 -13.14
C GLY A 2 -15.17 9.80 -11.78
N ILE A 3 -14.76 8.67 -11.21
CA ILE A 3 -15.24 8.16 -9.91
C ILE A 3 -15.01 9.17 -8.78
N GLY A 4 -13.81 9.74 -8.67
CA GLY A 4 -13.51 10.74 -7.64
C GLY A 4 -14.35 12.02 -7.82
N ARG A 5 -14.61 12.43 -9.05
CA ARG A 5 -15.49 13.59 -9.34
C ARG A 5 -16.94 13.32 -8.92
N VAL A 6 -17.45 12.13 -9.20
CA VAL A 6 -18.79 11.69 -8.76
C VAL A 6 -18.87 11.69 -7.23
N ASN A 7 -17.90 11.10 -6.54
CA ASN A 7 -17.84 11.09 -5.09
C ASN A 7 -17.87 12.50 -4.47
N TYR A 8 -17.15 13.42 -5.07
CA TYR A 8 -17.13 14.81 -4.62
C TYR A 8 -18.48 15.51 -4.88
N MET A 9 -19.04 15.37 -6.09
CA MET A 9 -20.30 16.02 -6.47
C MET A 9 -21.50 15.54 -5.64
N PHE A 10 -21.60 14.26 -5.38
CA PHE A 10 -22.71 13.66 -4.64
C PHE A 10 -22.46 13.56 -3.14
N LYS A 11 -21.39 14.17 -2.63
CA LYS A 11 -21.03 14.17 -1.20
C LYS A 11 -21.16 12.78 -0.57
N THR A 12 -20.63 11.76 -1.24
CA THR A 12 -20.74 10.38 -0.80
C THR A 12 -20.09 10.16 0.58
N ARG A 13 -20.26 8.98 1.15
CA ARG A 13 -19.58 8.60 2.41
C ARG A 13 -18.06 8.83 2.32
N SER A 14 -17.43 8.51 1.19
CA SER A 14 -15.99 8.76 0.98
C SER A 14 -15.65 10.24 1.07
N TYR A 15 -16.48 11.13 0.53
CA TYR A 15 -16.32 12.57 0.66
C TYR A 15 -16.41 13.02 2.12
N LEU A 16 -17.45 12.56 2.85
CA LEU A 16 -17.66 12.95 4.26
C LEU A 16 -16.49 12.51 5.16
N VAL A 17 -16.01 11.27 4.97
CA VAL A 17 -14.84 10.76 5.70
C VAL A 17 -13.59 11.55 5.34
N THR A 18 -13.37 11.89 4.07
CA THR A 18 -12.23 12.71 3.65
C THR A 18 -12.27 14.08 4.30
N GLN A 19 -13.43 14.74 4.32
CA GLN A 19 -13.60 16.05 4.97
C GLN A 19 -13.30 15.98 6.47
N ALA A 20 -13.88 15.03 7.18
CA ALA A 20 -13.64 14.85 8.62
C ALA A 20 -12.15 14.63 8.92
N ASN A 21 -11.46 13.80 8.14
CA ASN A 21 -10.03 13.57 8.30
C ASN A 21 -9.21 14.83 8.04
N LEU A 22 -9.56 15.59 7.01
CA LEU A 22 -8.84 16.84 6.69
C LEU A 22 -9.06 17.90 7.77
N GLU A 23 -10.26 17.97 8.35
CA GLU A 23 -10.54 18.88 9.47
C GLU A 23 -9.72 18.55 10.70
N LEU A 24 -9.59 17.25 11.02
CA LEU A 24 -8.77 16.77 12.14
C LEU A 24 -7.27 16.98 11.90
N CYS A 25 -6.78 16.71 10.69
CA CYS A 25 -5.35 16.78 10.38
C CYS A 25 -4.86 18.20 10.08
N PHE A 26 -5.74 19.08 9.60
CA PHE A 26 -5.42 20.44 9.16
C PHE A 26 -6.41 21.45 9.74
N PRO A 27 -6.48 21.62 11.10
CA PRO A 27 -7.45 22.48 11.76
C PRO A 27 -7.31 23.96 11.34
N ASP A 28 -6.08 24.40 11.07
CA ASP A 28 -5.77 25.78 10.70
C ASP A 28 -6.01 26.10 9.22
N MET A 29 -6.29 25.10 8.39
CA MET A 29 -6.59 25.26 6.98
C MET A 29 -8.02 25.81 6.79
N SER A 30 -8.20 26.77 5.89
CA SER A 30 -9.54 27.29 5.59
C SER A 30 -10.45 26.21 5.00
N GLU A 31 -11.77 26.40 5.13
CA GLU A 31 -12.75 25.47 4.57
C GLU A 31 -12.62 25.35 3.03
N VAL A 32 -12.29 26.44 2.35
CA VAL A 32 -12.08 26.47 0.89
C VAL A 32 -10.87 25.60 0.52
N GLU A 33 -9.75 25.77 1.20
CA GLU A 33 -8.53 24.98 0.95
C GLU A 33 -8.75 23.49 1.27
N ARG A 34 -9.43 23.17 2.38
CA ARG A 34 -9.80 21.79 2.71
C ARG A 34 -10.72 21.18 1.65
N GLY A 35 -11.68 21.97 1.14
CA GLY A 35 -12.57 21.54 0.05
C GLY A 35 -11.81 21.20 -1.22
N GLU A 36 -10.85 22.01 -1.60
CA GLU A 36 -10.02 21.75 -2.78
C GLU A 36 -9.11 20.54 -2.56
N LEU A 37 -8.49 20.40 -1.39
CA LEU A 37 -7.66 19.25 -1.03
C LEU A 37 -8.49 17.95 -1.05
N ALA A 38 -9.73 17.98 -0.52
CA ALA A 38 -10.65 16.84 -0.58
C ALA A 38 -10.97 16.46 -2.04
N ARG A 39 -11.19 17.44 -2.90
CA ARG A 39 -11.45 17.22 -4.32
C ARG A 39 -10.26 16.51 -5.00
N VAL A 40 -9.05 16.99 -4.74
CA VAL A 40 -7.81 16.40 -5.28
C VAL A 40 -7.59 15.00 -4.74
N SER A 41 -7.75 14.79 -3.43
CA SER A 41 -7.60 13.49 -2.77
C SER A 41 -8.57 12.45 -3.34
N LEU A 42 -9.85 12.77 -3.43
CA LEU A 42 -10.87 11.86 -3.99
C LEU A 42 -10.60 11.52 -5.46
N LYS A 43 -10.10 12.49 -6.24
CA LYS A 43 -9.70 12.26 -7.63
C LYS A 43 -8.54 11.27 -7.71
N SER A 44 -7.52 11.42 -6.86
CA SER A 44 -6.36 10.53 -6.80
C SER A 44 -6.77 9.13 -6.33
N THR A 45 -7.61 9.01 -5.31
CA THR A 45 -8.17 7.73 -4.86
C THR A 45 -8.93 7.02 -5.98
N GLY A 46 -9.79 7.75 -6.70
CA GLY A 46 -10.50 7.18 -7.85
C GLY A 46 -9.58 6.79 -9.00
N GLN A 47 -8.44 7.43 -9.15
CA GLN A 47 -7.42 7.07 -10.13
C GLN A 47 -6.73 5.77 -9.72
N THR A 48 -6.22 5.68 -8.49
CA THR A 48 -5.60 4.45 -7.94
C THR A 48 -6.54 3.25 -8.03
N LEU A 49 -7.82 3.43 -7.70
CA LEU A 49 -8.83 2.37 -7.80
C LEU A 49 -8.97 1.80 -9.22
N MET A 50 -8.82 2.64 -10.25
CA MET A 50 -8.87 2.21 -11.64
C MET A 50 -7.55 1.64 -12.16
N GLU A 51 -6.43 2.08 -11.59
CA GLU A 51 -5.10 1.59 -11.95
C GLU A 51 -4.80 0.22 -11.34
N THR A 52 -5.29 -0.05 -10.13
CA THR A 52 -5.03 -1.30 -9.40
C THR A 52 -5.38 -2.56 -10.21
N PRO A 53 -6.57 -2.71 -10.83
CA PRO A 53 -6.86 -3.85 -11.68
C PRO A 53 -5.92 -3.95 -12.90
N VAL A 54 -5.49 -2.83 -13.44
CA VAL A 54 -4.54 -2.83 -14.56
C VAL A 54 -3.17 -3.35 -14.12
N VAL A 55 -2.69 -2.94 -12.95
CA VAL A 55 -1.46 -3.50 -12.35
C VAL A 55 -1.61 -4.99 -12.11
N TRP A 56 -2.74 -5.42 -11.58
CA TRP A 56 -3.00 -6.83 -11.29
C TRP A 56 -3.04 -7.72 -12.53
N LEU A 57 -3.56 -7.22 -13.64
CA LEU A 57 -3.79 -8.01 -14.86
C LEU A 57 -2.66 -7.88 -15.90
N SER A 58 -1.81 -6.86 -15.77
CA SER A 58 -0.73 -6.62 -16.73
C SER A 58 0.46 -7.57 -16.51
N LYS A 59 1.23 -7.79 -17.57
CA LYS A 59 2.46 -8.58 -17.50
C LYS A 59 3.55 -7.85 -16.72
N PRO A 60 4.39 -8.52 -15.91
CA PRO A 60 5.47 -7.90 -15.16
C PRO A 60 6.37 -7.01 -16.01
N LYS A 61 6.77 -7.46 -17.20
CA LYS A 61 7.61 -6.68 -18.14
C LYS A 61 6.98 -5.35 -18.56
N THR A 62 5.67 -5.28 -18.68
CA THR A 62 4.96 -4.04 -19.01
C THR A 62 4.96 -3.10 -17.81
N LEU A 63 4.75 -3.64 -16.63
CA LEU A 63 4.67 -2.83 -15.40
C LEU A 63 6.01 -2.20 -15.03
N THR A 64 7.13 -2.88 -15.28
CA THR A 64 8.47 -2.30 -15.04
C THR A 64 8.72 -1.04 -15.87
N THR A 65 8.12 -0.94 -17.07
CA THR A 65 8.26 0.26 -17.91
C THR A 65 7.48 1.48 -17.37
N TRP A 66 6.59 1.28 -16.40
CA TRP A 66 5.83 2.37 -15.78
C TRP A 66 6.59 3.03 -14.63
N ILE A 67 7.68 2.41 -14.17
CA ILE A 67 8.54 2.95 -13.13
C ILE A 67 9.63 3.77 -13.84
N GLU A 68 9.40 5.09 -13.90
CA GLU A 68 10.32 5.99 -14.59
C GLU A 68 11.59 6.25 -13.77
N ARG A 69 11.44 6.35 -12.44
CA ARG A 69 12.54 6.67 -11.54
C ARG A 69 12.24 6.20 -10.12
N VAL A 70 13.28 5.73 -9.46
CA VAL A 70 13.30 5.48 -8.01
C VAL A 70 14.25 6.47 -7.38
N VAL A 71 13.80 7.19 -6.38
CA VAL A 71 14.61 8.19 -5.67
C VAL A 71 15.21 7.54 -4.45
N ASN A 72 16.51 7.80 -4.21
CA ASN A 72 17.29 7.24 -3.10
C ASN A 72 17.27 5.70 -3.06
N GLU A 73 17.26 5.07 -4.22
CA GLU A 73 17.23 3.61 -4.38
C GLU A 73 18.38 2.93 -3.65
N GLU A 74 19.53 3.59 -3.63
CA GLU A 74 20.75 3.14 -2.94
C GLU A 74 20.55 2.90 -1.44
N LEU A 75 19.63 3.58 -0.79
CA LEU A 75 19.31 3.34 0.63
C LEU A 75 18.75 1.94 0.86
N LEU A 76 17.91 1.48 -0.06
CA LEU A 76 17.36 0.12 0.00
C LEU A 76 18.46 -0.92 -0.28
N ASP A 77 19.32 -0.66 -1.26
CA ASP A 77 20.42 -1.56 -1.63
C ASP A 77 21.42 -1.70 -0.48
N VAL A 78 21.81 -0.60 0.17
CA VAL A 78 22.68 -0.61 1.36
C VAL A 78 22.02 -1.38 2.51
N ALA A 79 20.73 -1.11 2.78
CA ALA A 79 20.02 -1.76 3.88
C ALA A 79 19.90 -3.27 3.67
N THR A 80 19.54 -3.71 2.46
CA THR A 80 19.42 -5.15 2.13
C THR A 80 20.78 -5.83 2.08
N GLY A 81 21.82 -5.16 1.56
CA GLY A 81 23.18 -5.67 1.52
C GLY A 81 23.82 -5.86 2.90
N ALA A 82 23.35 -5.15 3.93
CA ALA A 82 23.82 -5.30 5.30
C ALA A 82 23.41 -6.65 5.94
N GLY A 83 22.45 -7.38 5.40
CA GLY A 83 22.03 -8.71 5.85
C GLY A 83 21.41 -8.76 7.24
N LYS A 84 21.00 -7.63 7.82
CA LYS A 84 20.45 -7.53 9.18
C LYS A 84 18.92 -7.65 9.23
N GLY A 85 18.27 -7.88 8.08
CA GLY A 85 16.83 -7.77 7.92
C GLY A 85 16.38 -6.32 7.72
N VAL A 86 15.38 -6.13 6.85
CA VAL A 86 14.88 -4.80 6.49
C VAL A 86 13.36 -4.76 6.63
N ILE A 87 12.86 -3.71 7.29
CA ILE A 87 11.44 -3.39 7.31
C ILE A 87 11.20 -2.23 6.35
N VAL A 88 10.44 -2.47 5.30
CA VAL A 88 9.99 -1.44 4.37
C VAL A 88 8.60 -0.95 4.81
N LEU A 89 8.51 0.31 5.16
CA LEU A 89 7.23 0.97 5.44
C LEU A 89 6.63 1.47 4.13
N LEU A 90 5.51 0.88 3.73
CA LEU A 90 4.84 1.18 2.46
C LEU A 90 3.44 1.74 2.74
N PRO A 91 3.26 3.06 2.85
CA PRO A 91 1.95 3.65 3.11
C PRO A 91 1.02 3.51 1.89
N HIS A 92 -0.30 3.60 2.12
CA HIS A 92 -1.32 3.59 1.05
C HIS A 92 -1.34 4.90 0.25
N ILE A 93 -0.17 5.31 -0.29
CA ILE A 93 0.00 6.52 -1.09
C ILE A 93 0.24 6.10 -2.55
N GLY A 94 -0.48 6.72 -3.47
CA GLY A 94 -0.39 6.38 -4.88
C GLY A 94 -0.79 4.93 -5.15
N ASN A 95 -0.17 4.30 -6.13
CA ASN A 95 -0.40 2.90 -6.46
C ASN A 95 0.70 2.01 -5.84
N TRP A 96 0.56 1.71 -4.56
CA TRP A 96 1.52 0.88 -3.81
C TRP A 96 1.68 -0.55 -4.35
N GLU A 97 0.73 -1.05 -5.13
CA GLU A 97 0.84 -2.38 -5.75
C GLU A 97 2.02 -2.46 -6.73
N LEU A 98 2.46 -1.32 -7.31
CA LEU A 98 3.67 -1.26 -8.13
C LEU A 98 4.95 -1.57 -7.36
N PHE A 99 4.96 -1.45 -6.03
CA PHE A 99 6.10 -1.84 -5.23
C PHE A 99 6.39 -3.34 -5.32
N ASN A 100 5.35 -4.18 -5.44
CA ASN A 100 5.52 -5.61 -5.70
C ASN A 100 6.30 -5.88 -6.98
N VAL A 101 6.02 -5.09 -8.03
CA VAL A 101 6.69 -5.19 -9.34
C VAL A 101 8.14 -4.73 -9.24
N TYR A 102 8.35 -3.59 -8.61
CA TYR A 102 9.69 -3.02 -8.39
C TYR A 102 10.59 -3.99 -7.62
N PHE A 103 10.05 -4.59 -6.56
CA PHE A 103 10.84 -5.47 -5.70
C PHE A 103 11.09 -6.85 -6.31
N ALA A 104 10.24 -7.34 -7.21
CA ALA A 104 10.37 -8.64 -7.86
C ALA A 104 11.71 -8.86 -8.58
N GLY A 105 12.34 -7.80 -9.08
CA GLY A 105 13.66 -7.85 -9.71
C GLY A 105 14.85 -7.84 -8.73
N ARG A 106 14.60 -7.65 -7.43
CA ARG A 106 15.64 -7.42 -6.40
C ARG A 106 15.73 -8.54 -5.37
N GLY A 107 14.77 -9.42 -5.33
CA GLY A 107 14.72 -10.53 -4.39
C GLY A 107 13.30 -10.87 -3.98
N LYS A 108 13.19 -11.54 -2.83
CA LYS A 108 11.92 -11.93 -2.23
C LYS A 108 11.62 -11.05 -1.02
N MET A 109 10.42 -10.49 -0.96
CA MET A 109 9.91 -9.83 0.24
C MET A 109 8.73 -10.61 0.82
N THR A 110 8.49 -10.43 2.11
CA THR A 110 7.33 -10.99 2.81
C THR A 110 6.46 -9.86 3.33
N ALA A 111 5.18 -9.86 3.01
CA ALA A 111 4.24 -8.83 3.43
C ALA A 111 3.05 -9.42 4.19
N LEU A 112 2.54 -8.65 5.18
CA LEU A 112 1.27 -8.97 5.81
C LEU A 112 0.13 -8.70 4.83
N TYR A 113 -0.81 -9.63 4.79
CA TYR A 113 -1.97 -9.58 3.93
C TYR A 113 -3.24 -9.85 4.73
N GLN A 114 -4.19 -8.94 4.65
CA GLN A 114 -5.53 -9.17 5.17
C GLN A 114 -6.39 -9.77 4.07
N PRO A 115 -6.79 -11.05 4.17
CA PRO A 115 -7.67 -11.67 3.18
C PRO A 115 -8.99 -10.90 3.04
N PRO A 116 -9.50 -10.70 1.81
CA PRO A 116 -10.80 -10.10 1.62
C PRO A 116 -11.88 -10.99 2.21
N ARG A 117 -13.01 -10.39 2.58
CA ARG A 117 -14.16 -11.14 3.15
C ARG A 117 -14.78 -12.12 2.14
N GLN A 118 -14.67 -11.81 0.85
CA GLN A 118 -15.18 -12.64 -0.23
C GLN A 118 -14.16 -13.73 -0.58
N VAL A 119 -14.49 -14.97 -0.28
CA VAL A 119 -13.60 -16.14 -0.47
C VAL A 119 -13.11 -16.26 -1.91
N TYR A 120 -13.96 -16.01 -2.90
CA TYR A 120 -13.60 -16.09 -4.32
C TYR A 120 -12.55 -15.05 -4.76
N LEU A 121 -12.38 -13.96 -3.98
CA LEU A 121 -11.34 -12.96 -4.24
C LEU A 121 -10.02 -13.31 -3.55
N GLN A 122 -10.03 -14.18 -2.53
CA GLN A 122 -8.81 -14.52 -1.80
C GLN A 122 -7.79 -15.19 -2.71
N GLU A 123 -8.17 -16.29 -3.36
CA GLU A 123 -7.30 -17.02 -4.28
C GLU A 123 -6.79 -16.12 -5.41
N LEU A 124 -7.69 -15.34 -6.01
CA LEU A 124 -7.31 -14.42 -7.10
C LEU A 124 -6.27 -13.39 -6.64
N ILE A 125 -6.44 -12.78 -5.47
CA ILE A 125 -5.52 -11.75 -4.98
C ILE A 125 -4.21 -12.38 -4.51
N GLU A 126 -4.24 -13.55 -3.90
CA GLU A 126 -3.03 -14.30 -3.52
C GLU A 126 -2.22 -14.67 -4.76
N ASP A 127 -2.85 -15.20 -5.79
CA ASP A 127 -2.19 -15.53 -7.07
C ASP A 127 -1.58 -14.30 -7.72
N ILE A 128 -2.31 -13.19 -7.77
CA ILE A 128 -1.85 -11.92 -8.34
C ILE A 128 -0.60 -11.43 -7.60
N ARG A 129 -0.61 -11.43 -6.28
CA ARG A 129 0.50 -10.91 -5.47
C ARG A 129 1.69 -11.85 -5.42
N SER A 130 1.46 -13.16 -5.43
CA SER A 130 2.53 -14.17 -5.40
C SER A 130 3.26 -14.32 -6.74
N ARG A 131 2.63 -13.96 -7.87
CA ARG A 131 3.24 -14.08 -9.22
C ARG A 131 4.54 -13.28 -9.38
N PHE A 132 4.80 -12.32 -8.50
CA PHE A 132 6.04 -11.55 -8.46
C PHE A 132 7.12 -12.20 -7.57
N GLY A 133 6.88 -13.41 -7.05
CA GLY A 133 7.80 -14.13 -6.17
C GLY A 133 7.76 -13.68 -4.70
N ASN A 134 6.90 -12.72 -4.35
CA ASN A 134 6.74 -12.24 -2.99
C ASN A 134 5.87 -13.20 -2.16
N GLU A 135 6.12 -13.25 -0.85
CA GLU A 135 5.37 -14.06 0.09
C GLU A 135 4.31 -13.22 0.81
N MET A 136 3.05 -13.62 0.71
CA MET A 136 1.95 -13.01 1.44
C MET A 136 1.62 -13.86 2.66
N VAL A 137 1.61 -13.25 3.84
CA VAL A 137 1.29 -13.95 5.09
C VAL A 137 0.10 -13.29 5.78
N PRO A 138 -0.80 -14.07 6.41
CA PRO A 138 -2.00 -13.52 7.01
C PRO A 138 -1.70 -12.64 8.23
N THR A 139 -2.57 -11.66 8.49
CA THR A 139 -2.51 -10.76 9.65
C THR A 139 -2.93 -11.46 10.94
N ASN A 140 -2.19 -12.49 11.35
CA ASN A 140 -2.38 -13.25 12.58
C ASN A 140 -1.04 -13.61 13.22
N VAL A 141 -1.08 -14.27 14.37
CA VAL A 141 0.14 -14.67 15.12
C VAL A 141 1.13 -15.46 14.27
N LYS A 142 0.66 -16.36 13.40
CA LYS A 142 1.52 -17.16 12.51
C LYS A 142 2.22 -16.29 11.47
N GLY A 143 1.49 -15.35 10.87
CA GLY A 143 2.06 -14.42 9.90
C GLY A 143 3.09 -13.49 10.54
N ILE A 144 2.79 -12.94 11.73
CA ILE A 144 3.74 -12.12 12.49
C ILE A 144 5.00 -12.92 12.82
N ALA A 145 4.86 -14.16 13.32
CA ALA A 145 6.00 -15.02 13.61
C ALA A 145 6.83 -15.32 12.34
N ARG A 146 6.19 -15.43 11.18
CA ARG A 146 6.87 -15.58 9.90
C ARG A 146 7.70 -14.34 9.55
N LEU A 147 7.16 -13.13 9.73
CA LEU A 147 7.91 -11.89 9.51
C LEU A 147 9.17 -11.82 10.38
N TYR A 148 9.07 -12.17 11.67
CA TYR A 148 10.22 -12.24 12.55
C TYR A 148 11.31 -13.20 12.04
N LYS A 149 10.92 -14.39 11.60
CA LYS A 149 11.88 -15.36 11.03
C LYS A 149 12.57 -14.83 9.78
N VAL A 150 11.82 -14.13 8.92
CA VAL A 150 12.39 -13.50 7.71
C VAL A 150 13.40 -12.42 8.09
N LEU A 151 13.06 -11.55 9.03
CA LEU A 151 13.97 -10.49 9.50
C LEU A 151 15.23 -11.08 10.15
N GLN A 152 15.10 -12.09 11.02
CA GLN A 152 16.25 -12.77 11.64
C GLN A 152 17.17 -13.46 10.62
N ALA A 153 16.61 -13.89 9.49
CA ALA A 153 17.38 -14.46 8.38
C ALA A 153 17.97 -13.39 7.43
N GLY A 154 17.90 -12.11 7.78
CA GLY A 154 18.40 -11.01 6.93
C GLY A 154 17.49 -10.64 5.76
N GLY A 155 16.26 -11.15 5.74
CA GLY A 155 15.31 -10.91 4.65
C GLY A 155 14.57 -9.58 4.75
N VAL A 156 13.67 -9.33 3.80
CA VAL A 156 12.89 -8.10 3.68
C VAL A 156 11.43 -8.34 4.00
N VAL A 157 10.87 -7.53 4.88
CA VAL A 157 9.44 -7.50 5.17
C VAL A 157 8.85 -6.15 4.80
N THR A 158 7.59 -6.14 4.35
CA THR A 158 6.86 -4.93 4.00
C THR A 158 5.63 -4.80 4.88
N ILE A 159 5.43 -3.62 5.43
CA ILE A 159 4.31 -3.29 6.30
C ILE A 159 3.65 -2.01 5.79
N LEU A 160 2.33 -1.99 5.76
CA LEU A 160 1.51 -0.81 5.47
C LEU A 160 1.04 -0.21 6.81
N PRO A 161 1.74 0.81 7.35
CA PRO A 161 1.58 1.23 8.75
C PRO A 161 0.50 2.28 8.97
N ASP A 162 -0.10 2.80 7.93
CA ASP A 162 -0.98 3.98 7.92
C ASP A 162 -2.47 3.66 8.13
N GLN A 163 -2.80 2.41 8.43
CA GLN A 163 -4.14 2.01 8.83
C GLN A 163 -4.13 1.47 10.26
N VAL A 164 -4.99 2.03 11.11
CA VAL A 164 -5.14 1.57 12.49
C VAL A 164 -5.78 0.18 12.49
N PRO A 165 -5.11 -0.83 13.08
CA PRO A 165 -5.70 -2.17 13.19
C PRO A 165 -6.88 -2.18 14.16
N ALA A 166 -7.88 -3.04 13.91
CA ALA A 166 -9.02 -3.19 14.80
C ALA A 166 -8.63 -3.72 16.19
N ASN A 167 -7.53 -4.47 16.27
CA ASN A 167 -6.95 -5.02 17.51
C ASN A 167 -5.44 -4.78 17.48
N GLY A 168 -4.88 -4.25 18.55
CA GLY A 168 -3.46 -3.98 18.67
C GLY A 168 -3.11 -3.31 20.00
N LEU A 169 -1.82 -3.21 20.28
CA LEU A 169 -1.31 -2.44 21.39
C LEU A 169 -0.75 -1.11 20.85
N PHE A 170 -1.12 -0.03 21.49
CA PHE A 170 -0.50 1.28 21.26
C PHE A 170 0.88 1.28 21.92
N VAL A 171 1.92 1.52 21.12
CA VAL A 171 3.28 1.76 21.63
C VAL A 171 3.81 3.05 21.03
N PRO A 172 4.57 3.86 21.77
CA PRO A 172 5.26 5.02 21.22
C PRO A 172 6.26 4.54 20.15
N PHE A 173 6.37 5.31 19.10
CA PHE A 173 7.36 5.07 18.04
C PHE A 173 8.63 5.84 18.37
#